data_7fb07bc8b6f6da76ec6cbac8f7537d87
#
_entry.id   7fb07bc8b6f6da76ec6cbac8f7537d87
#
_cell.length_a   1.000
_cell.length_b   1.000
_cell.length_c   1.000
_cell.angle_alpha   90.00
_cell.angle_beta   90.00
_cell.angle_gamma   90.00
#
_symmetry.space_group_name_H-M   'P 1'
#
loop_
_entity.id
_entity.type
_entity.pdbx_description
1 polymer ?
#
loop_
_entity_poly.entity_id
_entity_poly.type
_entity_poly.pdbx_seq_one_letter_code
_entity_poly.pdbx_strand_id
1 'polypeptide(L)'
;MAFTFFMRDQPTLEYAVDQMIPYAGGRSRIKVWDAGCALGQETYTLAMILAERMNHFAFRNVQLDATDHDSANRFGDVVSEGVYHGDELKRTPGNLLGKYFEPAAKPGHYRVREELRSRVRFKYHDLLSLTPPGTDYCLVVCKNVLLHFQPQERVEVFRMFHRALAPGGYLANENTQKLPHEVSHLFTRVVQDAQVYKKTASRTA
;
A
#
# COMPACT_ATOMS: atom_id res chain seq x y z
N MET A 1 10.49 9.56 -14.01
CA MET A 1 10.91 9.81 -12.60
C MET A 1 9.68 9.60 -11.72
N ALA A 2 9.71 8.65 -10.80
CA ALA A 2 8.58 8.41 -9.90
C ALA A 2 8.45 9.60 -8.94
N PHE A 3 7.29 10.24 -8.90
CA PHE A 3 6.99 11.34 -7.99
C PHE A 3 6.11 10.84 -6.85
N THR A 4 6.71 10.74 -5.66
CA THR A 4 6.01 10.32 -4.45
C THR A 4 6.48 11.18 -3.26
N PHE A 5 5.68 11.27 -2.20
CA PHE A 5 6.01 11.95 -0.96
C PHE A 5 5.19 11.38 0.20
N PHE A 6 5.70 11.56 1.43
CA PHE A 6 5.00 11.14 2.63
C PHE A 6 3.64 11.82 2.77
N MET A 7 2.65 11.11 3.29
CA MET A 7 1.27 11.57 3.52
C MET A 7 0.51 11.97 2.23
N ARG A 8 0.96 11.48 1.05
CA ARG A 8 0.22 11.70 -0.19
C ARG A 8 -1.12 11.00 -0.12
N ASP A 9 -2.21 11.78 -0.33
CA ASP A 9 -3.59 11.27 -0.30
C ASP A 9 -3.86 10.37 0.93
N GLN A 10 -3.36 10.83 2.10
CA GLN A 10 -3.50 10.15 3.39
C GLN A 10 -4.95 9.74 3.70
N PRO A 11 -5.99 10.56 3.44
CA PRO A 11 -7.37 10.17 3.73
C PRO A 11 -7.81 8.87 3.06
N THR A 12 -7.42 8.64 1.80
CA THR A 12 -7.74 7.38 1.11
C THR A 12 -7.09 6.17 1.78
N LEU A 13 -5.84 6.31 2.23
CA LEU A 13 -5.14 5.25 2.96
C LEU A 13 -5.78 4.98 4.32
N GLU A 14 -6.16 6.03 5.05
CA GLU A 14 -6.87 5.91 6.34
C GLU A 14 -8.20 5.19 6.17
N TYR A 15 -9.04 5.60 5.20
CA TYR A 15 -10.29 4.91 4.90
C TYR A 15 -10.08 3.43 4.57
N ALA A 16 -9.07 3.11 3.76
CA ALA A 16 -8.77 1.73 3.40
C ALA A 16 -8.37 0.88 4.62
N VAL A 17 -7.53 1.43 5.49
CA VAL A 17 -7.09 0.78 6.73
C VAL A 17 -8.27 0.61 7.70
N ASP A 18 -9.09 1.66 7.90
CA ASP A 18 -10.25 1.62 8.80
C ASP A 18 -11.28 0.57 8.35
N GLN A 19 -11.47 0.38 7.05
CA GLN A 19 -12.31 -0.70 6.51
C GLN A 19 -11.68 -2.09 6.67
N MET A 20 -10.35 -2.20 6.53
CA MET A 20 -9.63 -3.47 6.57
C MET A 20 -9.49 -4.01 8.01
N ILE A 21 -9.26 -3.16 9.02
CA ILE A 21 -8.98 -3.58 10.40
C ILE A 21 -10.05 -4.52 10.99
N PRO A 22 -11.36 -4.21 10.93
CA PRO A 22 -12.38 -5.12 11.47
C PRO A 22 -12.37 -6.49 10.77
N TYR A 23 -12.07 -6.50 9.48
CA TYR A 23 -11.96 -7.73 8.69
C TYR A 23 -10.69 -8.53 9.04
N ALA A 24 -9.57 -7.84 9.27
CA ALA A 24 -8.28 -8.46 9.57
C ALA A 24 -8.17 -8.92 11.04
N GLY A 25 -9.07 -8.49 11.90
CA GLY A 25 -9.07 -8.83 13.33
C GLY A 25 -9.07 -10.35 13.56
N GLY A 26 -8.15 -10.82 14.41
CA GLY A 26 -7.99 -12.24 14.72
C GLY A 26 -7.14 -13.04 13.73
N ARG A 27 -6.68 -12.47 12.62
CA ARG A 27 -5.74 -13.14 11.71
C ARG A 27 -4.33 -13.16 12.31
N SER A 28 -3.69 -14.32 12.28
CA SER A 28 -2.29 -14.48 12.69
C SER A 28 -1.31 -13.86 11.68
N ARG A 29 -1.76 -13.56 10.46
CA ARG A 29 -1.00 -12.91 9.40
C ARG A 29 -1.89 -11.95 8.63
N ILE A 30 -1.51 -10.68 8.62
CA ILE A 30 -2.22 -9.59 7.95
C ILE A 30 -1.35 -9.12 6.79
N LYS A 31 -1.66 -9.57 5.59
CA LYS A 31 -0.90 -9.21 4.39
C LYS A 31 -1.49 -7.97 3.75
N VAL A 32 -0.64 -6.99 3.50
CA VAL A 32 -0.96 -5.76 2.77
C VAL A 32 -0.02 -5.66 1.58
N TRP A 33 -0.51 -5.23 0.44
CA TRP A 33 0.29 -5.02 -0.76
C TRP A 33 0.18 -3.56 -1.22
N ASP A 34 1.33 -2.88 -1.27
CA ASP A 34 1.51 -1.56 -1.89
C ASP A 34 2.08 -1.78 -3.29
N ALA A 35 1.25 -1.60 -4.31
CA ALA A 35 1.53 -1.91 -5.71
C ALA A 35 1.89 -0.64 -6.49
N GLY A 36 3.17 -0.43 -6.72
CA GLY A 36 3.74 0.80 -7.30
C GLY A 36 4.28 1.74 -6.23
N CYS A 37 5.07 1.20 -5.31
CA CYS A 37 5.54 1.88 -4.10
C CYS A 37 6.61 2.97 -4.36
N ALA A 38 7.21 3.01 -5.53
CA ALA A 38 8.34 3.89 -5.87
C ALA A 38 9.45 3.84 -4.79
N LEU A 39 9.80 4.99 -4.21
CA LEU A 39 10.83 5.11 -3.17
C LEU A 39 10.31 4.81 -1.75
N GLY A 40 9.08 4.31 -1.58
CA GLY A 40 8.55 3.82 -0.32
C GLY A 40 7.87 4.83 0.59
N GLN A 41 7.74 6.10 0.20
CA GLN A 41 7.06 7.11 1.03
C GLN A 41 5.59 6.74 1.28
N GLU A 42 4.87 6.20 0.27
CA GLU A 42 3.50 5.69 0.45
C GLU A 42 3.47 4.46 1.34
N THR A 43 4.38 3.52 1.12
CA THR A 43 4.53 2.30 1.92
C THR A 43 4.68 2.62 3.41
N TYR A 44 5.60 3.53 3.75
CA TYR A 44 5.81 3.90 5.16
C TYR A 44 4.70 4.77 5.72
N THR A 45 4.03 5.59 4.90
CA THR A 45 2.80 6.26 5.32
C THR A 45 1.72 5.24 5.70
N LEU A 46 1.52 4.22 4.87
CA LEU A 46 0.59 3.12 5.15
C LEU A 46 0.99 2.33 6.40
N ALA A 47 2.29 2.06 6.58
CA ALA A 47 2.80 1.38 7.78
C ALA A 47 2.54 2.20 9.06
N MET A 48 2.74 3.52 9.03
CA MET A 48 2.41 4.43 10.14
C MET A 48 0.92 4.42 10.46
N ILE A 49 0.05 4.52 9.46
CA ILE A 49 -1.41 4.47 9.65
C ILE A 49 -1.83 3.14 10.28
N LEU A 50 -1.30 2.02 9.80
CA LEU A 50 -1.57 0.71 10.39
C LEU A 50 -1.12 0.63 11.85
N ALA A 51 0.08 1.13 12.16
CA ALA A 51 0.62 1.13 13.53
C ALA A 51 -0.19 2.03 14.49
N GLU A 52 -0.74 3.16 13.98
CA GLU A 52 -1.59 4.06 14.78
C GLU A 52 -3.00 3.51 15.02
N ARG A 53 -3.55 2.77 14.07
CA ARG A 53 -4.92 2.24 14.12
C ARG A 53 -5.04 0.87 14.78
N MET A 54 -3.95 0.10 14.77
CA MET A 54 -3.91 -1.25 15.35
C MET A 54 -3.26 -1.23 16.73
N ASN A 55 -3.65 -2.15 17.61
CA ASN A 55 -2.85 -2.37 18.80
C ASN A 55 -1.49 -3.02 18.45
N HIS A 56 -0.51 -2.86 19.33
CA HIS A 56 0.86 -3.35 19.12
C HIS A 56 0.92 -4.85 18.74
N PHE A 57 0.11 -5.70 19.39
CA PHE A 57 0.11 -7.14 19.13
C PHE A 57 -0.42 -7.46 17.73
N ALA A 58 -1.50 -6.80 17.30
CA ALA A 58 -2.06 -7.01 15.96
C ALA A 58 -1.10 -6.48 14.88
N PHE A 59 -0.46 -5.31 15.09
CA PHE A 59 0.51 -4.75 14.16
C PHE A 59 1.72 -5.66 13.91
N ARG A 60 2.16 -6.42 14.91
CA ARG A 60 3.24 -7.41 14.75
C ARG A 60 2.92 -8.51 13.74
N ASN A 61 1.65 -8.75 13.44
CA ASN A 61 1.20 -9.72 12.44
C ASN A 61 1.12 -9.13 11.02
N VAL A 62 1.36 -7.82 10.85
CA VAL A 62 1.35 -7.15 9.56
C VAL A 62 2.61 -7.53 8.76
N GLN A 63 2.40 -7.90 7.51
CA GLN A 63 3.41 -7.97 6.46
C GLN A 63 2.98 -7.08 5.31
N LEU A 64 3.77 -6.07 4.99
CA LEU A 64 3.54 -5.13 3.92
C LEU A 64 4.51 -5.42 2.77
N ASP A 65 3.99 -5.98 1.70
CA ASP A 65 4.75 -6.21 0.47
C ASP A 65 4.70 -4.90 -0.35
N ALA A 66 5.85 -4.24 -0.50
CA ALA A 66 6.04 -3.05 -1.33
C ALA A 66 6.63 -3.50 -2.67
N THR A 67 5.97 -3.14 -3.78
CA THR A 67 6.44 -3.61 -5.09
C THR A 67 6.48 -2.49 -6.11
N ASP A 68 7.47 -2.53 -7.00
CA ASP A 68 7.56 -1.64 -8.14
C ASP A 68 8.36 -2.27 -9.28
N HIS A 69 8.18 -1.74 -10.51
CA HIS A 69 9.01 -2.05 -11.65
C HIS A 69 10.29 -1.20 -11.61
N ASP A 70 11.21 -1.57 -10.72
CA ASP A 70 12.48 -0.88 -10.48
C ASP A 70 13.53 -1.28 -11.51
N SER A 71 13.40 -0.79 -12.73
CA SER A 71 14.34 -1.10 -13.84
C SER A 71 15.77 -0.65 -13.56
N ALA A 72 15.98 0.26 -12.61
CA ALA A 72 17.29 0.79 -12.25
C ALA A 72 17.84 0.20 -10.94
N ASN A 73 17.13 -0.72 -10.30
CA ASN A 73 17.47 -1.35 -9.01
C ASN A 73 17.80 -0.34 -7.90
N ARG A 74 17.05 0.75 -7.82
CA ARG A 74 17.27 1.83 -6.83
C ARG A 74 16.19 1.91 -5.77
N PHE A 75 14.96 1.50 -6.08
CA PHE A 75 13.84 1.62 -5.16
C PHE A 75 13.98 0.63 -4.02
N GLY A 76 14.40 -0.60 -4.32
CA GLY A 76 14.56 -1.67 -3.34
C GLY A 76 15.50 -1.30 -2.19
N ASP A 77 16.65 -0.70 -2.49
CA ASP A 77 17.61 -0.26 -1.48
C ASP A 77 17.02 0.86 -0.62
N VAL A 78 16.43 1.89 -1.23
CA VAL A 78 15.81 3.01 -0.49
C VAL A 78 14.68 2.52 0.42
N VAL A 79 13.80 1.66 -0.09
CA VAL A 79 12.68 1.09 0.71
C VAL A 79 13.23 0.24 1.86
N SER A 80 14.24 -0.57 1.62
CA SER A 80 14.81 -1.47 2.65
C SER A 80 15.59 -0.72 3.72
N GLU A 81 16.38 0.29 3.33
CA GLU A 81 17.11 1.14 4.25
C GLU A 81 16.19 2.06 5.05
N GLY A 82 15.13 2.55 4.42
CA GLY A 82 14.15 3.47 5.00
C GLY A 82 14.77 4.80 5.41
N VAL A 83 15.76 5.30 4.65
CA VAL A 83 16.49 6.55 4.96
C VAL A 83 16.08 7.64 3.98
N TYR A 84 15.61 8.77 4.52
CA TYR A 84 15.09 9.90 3.75
C TYR A 84 15.70 11.22 4.21
N HIS A 85 15.87 12.17 3.30
CA HIS A 85 16.29 13.53 3.64
C HIS A 85 15.16 14.26 4.39
N GLY A 86 15.51 15.16 5.31
CA GLY A 86 14.53 15.90 6.13
C GLY A 86 13.51 16.70 5.30
N ASP A 87 13.89 17.17 4.10
CA ASP A 87 12.98 17.87 3.20
C ASP A 87 11.81 16.97 2.71
N GLU A 88 12.04 15.68 2.57
CA GLU A 88 11.00 14.72 2.18
C GLU A 88 9.98 14.49 3.29
N LEU A 89 10.36 14.73 4.54
CA LEU A 89 9.55 14.52 5.72
C LEU A 89 8.68 15.72 6.14
N LYS A 90 8.79 16.86 5.45
CA LYS A 90 8.11 18.11 5.81
C LYS A 90 6.58 18.01 5.94
N ARG A 91 5.98 17.05 5.25
CA ARG A 91 4.52 16.78 5.30
C ARG A 91 4.13 15.78 6.38
N THR A 92 5.09 15.13 7.02
CA THR A 92 4.82 14.18 8.11
C THR A 92 4.48 14.95 9.37
N PRO A 93 3.33 14.69 10.02
CA PRO A 93 2.98 15.31 11.30
C PRO A 93 4.08 15.12 12.35
N GLY A 94 4.36 16.16 13.14
CA GLY A 94 5.49 16.17 14.07
C GLY A 94 5.44 15.06 15.13
N ASN A 95 4.24 14.68 15.57
CA ASN A 95 4.05 13.55 16.49
C ASN A 95 4.43 12.21 15.85
N LEU A 96 4.13 12.00 14.56
CA LEU A 96 4.52 10.79 13.81
C LEU A 96 6.01 10.81 13.47
N LEU A 97 6.55 11.98 13.14
CA LEU A 97 7.98 12.13 12.89
C LEU A 97 8.80 11.72 14.11
N GLY A 98 8.51 12.26 15.31
CA GLY A 98 9.19 11.90 16.54
C GLY A 98 9.00 10.44 16.97
N LYS A 99 7.84 9.86 16.63
CA LYS A 99 7.51 8.47 16.99
C LYS A 99 8.17 7.44 16.07
N TYR A 100 8.22 7.69 14.76
CA TYR A 100 8.58 6.67 13.76
C TYR A 100 9.88 6.92 13.02
N PHE A 101 10.56 8.04 13.28
CA PHE A 101 11.84 8.34 12.68
C PHE A 101 12.91 8.60 13.72
N GLU A 102 14.15 8.32 13.37
CA GLU A 102 15.34 8.60 14.15
C GLU A 102 16.44 9.21 13.26
N PRO A 103 17.36 10.01 13.79
CA PRO A 103 18.47 10.53 12.99
C PRO A 103 19.26 9.38 12.35
N ALA A 104 19.59 9.52 11.07
CA ALA A 104 20.45 8.59 10.35
C ALA A 104 21.93 9.02 10.50
N ALA A 105 22.86 8.13 10.13
CA ALA A 105 24.30 8.44 10.15
C ALA A 105 24.67 9.62 9.24
N LYS A 106 23.96 9.80 8.13
CA LYS A 106 24.17 10.93 7.21
C LYS A 106 23.45 12.17 7.75
N PRO A 107 24.16 13.30 7.95
CA PRO A 107 23.57 14.54 8.43
C PRO A 107 22.34 14.98 7.60
N GLY A 108 21.30 15.48 8.27
CA GLY A 108 20.05 15.91 7.63
C GLY A 108 19.16 14.78 7.11
N HIS A 109 19.52 13.53 7.36
CA HIS A 109 18.72 12.36 7.01
C HIS A 109 18.14 11.70 8.25
N TYR A 110 16.99 11.04 8.06
CA TYR A 110 16.26 10.32 9.09
C TYR A 110 15.95 8.91 8.60
N ARG A 111 16.05 7.96 9.50
CA ARG A 111 15.71 6.56 9.25
C ARG A 111 14.34 6.25 9.86
N VAL A 112 13.50 5.55 9.13
CA VAL A 112 12.30 4.94 9.67
C VAL A 112 12.70 3.91 10.72
N ARG A 113 12.06 3.92 11.89
CA ARG A 113 12.38 2.98 12.98
C ARG A 113 12.11 1.53 12.59
N GLU A 114 12.86 0.62 13.21
CA GLU A 114 12.81 -0.82 12.96
C GLU A 114 11.41 -1.40 13.14
N GLU A 115 10.62 -0.86 14.05
CA GLU A 115 9.23 -1.27 14.29
C GLU A 115 8.40 -1.29 12.99
N LEU A 116 8.55 -0.28 12.13
CA LEU A 116 7.88 -0.23 10.83
C LEU A 116 8.66 -0.98 9.75
N ARG A 117 9.99 -0.77 9.68
CA ARG A 117 10.83 -1.37 8.63
C ARG A 117 10.75 -2.89 8.61
N SER A 118 10.74 -3.53 9.80
CA SER A 118 10.63 -5.00 9.90
C SER A 118 9.31 -5.56 9.36
N ARG A 119 8.31 -4.72 9.12
CA ARG A 119 7.03 -5.12 8.52
C ARG A 119 7.03 -4.98 7.00
N VAL A 120 7.93 -4.19 6.43
CA VAL A 120 8.00 -3.88 4.98
C VAL A 120 8.97 -4.83 4.29
N ARG A 121 8.57 -5.33 3.13
CA ARG A 121 9.39 -6.16 2.24
C ARG A 121 9.27 -5.64 0.82
N PHE A 122 10.37 -5.16 0.26
CA PHE A 122 10.40 -4.81 -1.16
C PHE A 122 10.53 -6.05 -2.03
N LYS A 123 9.83 -6.03 -3.16
CA LYS A 123 9.96 -7.03 -4.24
C LYS A 123 9.88 -6.33 -5.58
N TYR A 124 10.79 -6.66 -6.48
CA TYR A 124 10.61 -6.30 -7.89
C TYR A 124 9.34 -6.94 -8.44
N HIS A 125 8.49 -6.16 -9.08
CA HIS A 125 7.26 -6.68 -9.67
C HIS A 125 6.76 -5.76 -10.80
N ASP A 126 6.48 -6.36 -11.95
CA ASP A 126 5.79 -5.72 -13.04
C ASP A 126 4.29 -6.06 -12.97
N LEU A 127 3.44 -5.05 -12.83
CA LEU A 127 1.99 -5.23 -12.81
C LEU A 127 1.45 -5.81 -14.13
N LEU A 128 2.13 -5.55 -15.26
CA LEU A 128 1.76 -6.10 -16.55
C LEU A 128 2.14 -7.58 -16.71
N SER A 129 2.89 -8.16 -15.76
CA SER A 129 3.05 -9.62 -15.70
C SER A 129 1.74 -10.35 -15.41
N LEU A 130 0.74 -9.63 -14.88
CA LEU A 130 -0.58 -10.13 -14.49
C LEU A 130 -0.56 -11.31 -13.49
N THR A 131 0.60 -11.55 -12.87
CA THR A 131 0.82 -12.57 -11.85
C THR A 131 1.07 -11.87 -10.52
N PRO A 132 0.21 -12.03 -9.50
CA PRO A 132 0.39 -11.30 -8.24
C PRO A 132 1.65 -11.80 -7.49
N PRO A 133 2.36 -10.92 -6.74
CA PRO A 133 3.56 -11.29 -5.97
C PRO A 133 3.25 -12.21 -4.76
N GLY A 134 1.98 -12.48 -4.55
CA GLY A 134 1.43 -13.35 -3.51
C GLY A 134 -0.09 -13.34 -3.52
N THR A 135 -0.67 -14.05 -2.58
CA THR A 135 -2.14 -14.18 -2.41
C THR A 135 -2.53 -13.94 -0.97
N ASP A 136 -3.83 -13.93 -0.70
CA ASP A 136 -4.42 -13.74 0.62
C ASP A 136 -4.14 -12.35 1.24
N TYR A 137 -4.09 -11.32 0.40
CA TYR A 137 -3.94 -9.95 0.86
C TYR A 137 -5.26 -9.43 1.47
N CYS A 138 -5.16 -8.87 2.68
CA CYS A 138 -6.28 -8.18 3.33
C CYS A 138 -6.56 -6.82 2.68
N LEU A 139 -5.50 -6.19 2.18
CA LEU A 139 -5.57 -4.90 1.48
C LEU A 139 -4.56 -4.87 0.34
N VAL A 140 -4.99 -4.39 -0.82
CA VAL A 140 -4.12 -3.96 -1.92
C VAL A 140 -4.29 -2.45 -2.10
N VAL A 141 -3.19 -1.73 -2.14
CA VAL A 141 -3.13 -0.30 -2.46
C VAL A 141 -2.42 -0.15 -3.79
N CYS A 142 -3.02 0.57 -4.74
CA CYS A 142 -2.38 0.89 -6.01
C CYS A 142 -2.76 2.32 -6.42
N LYS A 143 -1.88 3.28 -6.17
CA LYS A 143 -2.17 4.69 -6.35
C LYS A 143 -1.18 5.36 -7.28
N ASN A 144 -1.70 6.18 -8.18
CA ASN A 144 -0.93 6.96 -9.14
C ASN A 144 -0.05 6.15 -10.12
N VAL A 145 -0.39 4.89 -10.34
CA VAL A 145 0.28 3.95 -11.24
C VAL A 145 -0.56 3.67 -12.47
N LEU A 146 -1.82 3.28 -12.27
CA LEU A 146 -2.69 2.81 -13.35
C LEU A 146 -3.04 3.89 -14.38
N LEU A 147 -2.87 5.17 -14.03
CA LEU A 147 -3.06 6.28 -14.96
C LEU A 147 -2.11 6.22 -16.18
N HIS A 148 -0.99 5.50 -16.06
CA HIS A 148 -0.01 5.31 -17.13
C HIS A 148 -0.31 4.12 -18.04
N PHE A 149 -1.30 3.28 -17.68
CA PHE A 149 -1.63 2.04 -18.37
C PHE A 149 -2.75 2.26 -19.39
N GLN A 150 -2.75 1.46 -20.47
CA GLN A 150 -3.84 1.45 -21.42
C GLN A 150 -5.14 0.93 -20.78
N PRO A 151 -6.33 1.32 -21.28
CA PRO A 151 -7.61 0.91 -20.67
C PRO A 151 -7.72 -0.61 -20.48
N GLN A 152 -7.33 -1.40 -21.46
CA GLN A 152 -7.40 -2.87 -21.38
C GLN A 152 -6.42 -3.44 -20.33
N GLU A 153 -5.23 -2.88 -20.23
CA GLU A 153 -4.23 -3.27 -19.24
C GLU A 153 -4.75 -3.03 -17.81
N ARG A 154 -5.43 -1.90 -17.59
CA ARG A 154 -6.06 -1.60 -16.29
C ARG A 154 -7.07 -2.67 -15.89
N VAL A 155 -7.92 -3.10 -16.83
CA VAL A 155 -8.91 -4.17 -16.60
C VAL A 155 -8.21 -5.45 -16.12
N GLU A 156 -7.15 -5.87 -16.80
CA GLU A 156 -6.43 -7.09 -16.44
C GLU A 156 -5.71 -6.96 -15.09
N VAL A 157 -5.12 -5.79 -14.78
CA VAL A 157 -4.50 -5.53 -13.48
C VAL A 157 -5.54 -5.55 -12.35
N PHE A 158 -6.74 -4.98 -12.54
CA PHE A 158 -7.80 -5.10 -11.53
C PHE A 158 -8.28 -6.55 -11.34
N ARG A 159 -8.32 -7.37 -12.40
CA ARG A 159 -8.58 -8.80 -12.28
C ARG A 159 -7.48 -9.52 -11.49
N MET A 160 -6.23 -9.14 -11.69
CA MET A 160 -5.09 -9.65 -10.91
C MET A 160 -5.22 -9.26 -9.43
N PHE A 161 -5.54 -8.00 -9.12
CA PHE A 161 -5.78 -7.57 -7.73
C PHE A 161 -6.92 -8.36 -7.08
N HIS A 162 -8.00 -8.62 -7.81
CA HIS A 162 -9.09 -9.46 -7.30
C HIS A 162 -8.60 -10.87 -6.96
N ARG A 163 -7.75 -11.49 -7.80
CA ARG A 163 -7.17 -12.81 -7.50
C ARG A 163 -6.22 -12.77 -6.30
N ALA A 164 -5.44 -11.69 -6.14
CA ALA A 164 -4.51 -11.52 -5.04
C ALA A 164 -5.18 -11.34 -3.68
N LEU A 165 -6.33 -10.69 -3.66
CA LEU A 165 -7.08 -10.40 -2.44
C LEU A 165 -7.69 -11.66 -1.82
N ALA A 166 -7.62 -11.73 -0.49
CA ALA A 166 -8.38 -12.67 0.32
C ALA A 166 -9.89 -12.48 0.09
N PRO A 167 -10.73 -13.52 0.29
CA PRO A 167 -12.19 -13.34 0.29
C PRO A 167 -12.60 -12.23 1.28
N GLY A 168 -13.28 -11.19 0.79
CA GLY A 168 -13.69 -10.03 1.60
C GLY A 168 -12.60 -9.00 1.87
N GLY A 169 -11.40 -9.15 1.28
CA GLY A 169 -10.32 -8.16 1.33
C GLY A 169 -10.64 -6.88 0.56
N TYR A 170 -9.79 -5.88 0.70
CA TYR A 170 -10.04 -4.52 0.23
C TYR A 170 -9.02 -4.06 -0.81
N LEU A 171 -9.46 -3.19 -1.70
CA LEU A 171 -8.64 -2.50 -2.71
C LEU A 171 -8.78 -1.00 -2.53
N ALA A 172 -7.68 -0.27 -2.50
CA ALA A 172 -7.65 1.20 -2.56
C ALA A 172 -6.92 1.67 -3.82
N ASN A 173 -7.53 2.63 -4.51
CA ASN A 173 -6.98 3.24 -5.72
C ASN A 173 -7.00 4.76 -5.58
N GLU A 174 -6.31 5.50 -6.48
CA GLU A 174 -6.39 6.95 -6.50
C GLU A 174 -7.78 7.47 -6.89
N ASN A 175 -8.18 8.62 -6.33
CA ASN A 175 -9.52 9.17 -6.52
C ASN A 175 -9.86 9.52 -7.97
N THR A 176 -8.85 9.79 -8.81
CA THR A 176 -9.02 10.14 -10.23
C THR A 176 -9.31 8.94 -11.13
N GLN A 177 -9.09 7.72 -10.64
CA GLN A 177 -9.24 6.48 -11.42
C GLN A 177 -10.38 5.62 -10.85
N LYS A 178 -11.55 5.77 -11.46
CA LYS A 178 -12.68 4.88 -11.16
C LYS A 178 -12.41 3.47 -11.68
N LEU A 179 -13.06 2.49 -11.05
CA LEU A 179 -13.02 1.11 -11.50
C LEU A 179 -13.59 1.01 -12.93
N PRO A 180 -12.91 0.31 -13.88
CA PRO A 180 -13.48 0.00 -15.19
C PRO A 180 -14.78 -0.78 -15.06
N HIS A 181 -15.72 -0.51 -15.96
CA HIS A 181 -17.04 -1.17 -15.95
C HIS A 181 -16.92 -2.69 -16.02
N GLU A 182 -15.99 -3.21 -16.81
CA GLU A 182 -15.73 -4.64 -17.06
C GLU A 182 -15.38 -5.42 -15.78
N VAL A 183 -14.90 -4.75 -14.75
CA VAL A 183 -14.52 -5.36 -13.46
C VAL A 183 -15.35 -4.84 -12.29
N SER A 184 -16.34 -3.98 -12.54
CA SER A 184 -17.18 -3.39 -11.49
C SER A 184 -17.94 -4.45 -10.67
N HIS A 185 -18.29 -5.58 -11.28
CA HIS A 185 -18.97 -6.70 -10.62
C HIS A 185 -18.07 -7.46 -9.63
N LEU A 186 -16.75 -7.30 -9.71
CA LEU A 186 -15.78 -7.97 -8.85
C LEU A 186 -15.60 -7.26 -7.49
N PHE A 187 -16.09 -6.03 -7.38
CA PHE A 187 -15.86 -5.19 -6.22
C PHE A 187 -17.08 -4.38 -5.83
N THR A 188 -17.25 -4.12 -4.56
CA THR A 188 -18.27 -3.19 -4.04
C THR A 188 -17.57 -1.99 -3.41
N ARG A 189 -17.91 -0.77 -3.85
CA ARG A 189 -17.39 0.47 -3.24
C ARG A 189 -17.91 0.60 -1.81
N VAL A 190 -17.04 0.86 -0.84
CA VAL A 190 -17.39 0.91 0.59
C VAL A 190 -17.20 2.28 1.22
N VAL A 191 -16.57 3.22 0.53
CA VAL A 191 -16.35 4.60 0.99
C VAL A 191 -16.85 5.56 -0.09
N GLN A 192 -17.65 6.57 0.32
CA GLN A 192 -18.24 7.52 -0.63
C GLN A 192 -17.20 8.48 -1.23
N ASP A 193 -16.26 8.96 -0.40
CA ASP A 193 -15.32 10.03 -0.75
C ASP A 193 -13.94 9.50 -1.20
N ALA A 194 -13.80 8.18 -1.33
CA ALA A 194 -12.56 7.54 -1.78
C ALA A 194 -12.82 6.35 -2.69
N GLN A 195 -11.84 5.99 -3.51
CA GLN A 195 -11.88 4.78 -4.33
C GLN A 195 -11.42 3.57 -3.50
N VAL A 196 -12.21 3.22 -2.49
CA VAL A 196 -11.98 2.07 -1.63
C VAL A 196 -13.10 1.04 -1.87
N TYR A 197 -12.70 -0.19 -2.15
CA TYR A 197 -13.56 -1.26 -2.60
C TYR A 197 -13.34 -2.52 -1.78
N LYS A 198 -14.40 -3.27 -1.56
CA LYS A 198 -14.36 -4.62 -0.98
C LYS A 198 -14.49 -5.65 -2.10
N LYS A 199 -13.66 -6.69 -2.07
CA LYS A 199 -13.80 -7.86 -2.96
C LYS A 199 -15.17 -8.50 -2.77
N THR A 200 -15.93 -8.65 -3.86
CA THR A 200 -17.19 -9.41 -3.83
C THR A 200 -16.90 -10.91 -3.70
N ALA A 201 -17.75 -11.62 -2.99
CA ALA A 201 -17.70 -13.09 -2.99
C ALA A 201 -17.91 -13.59 -4.42
N SER A 202 -17.08 -14.52 -4.89
CA SER A 202 -17.37 -15.23 -6.13
C SER A 202 -18.72 -15.91 -5.97
N ARG A 203 -19.71 -15.57 -6.81
CA ARG A 203 -20.90 -16.39 -6.90
C ARG A 203 -20.42 -17.77 -7.39
N THR A 204 -20.38 -18.74 -6.51
CA THR A 204 -20.35 -20.16 -6.91
C THR A 204 -21.64 -20.39 -7.71
N ALA A 205 -21.45 -20.59 -9.02
CA ALA A 205 -22.52 -21.05 -9.89
C ALA A 205 -22.87 -22.50 -9.53
#